data_e380e0efb5ef580d1ca94a190644cf31
#
_entry.id   e380e0efb5ef580d1ca94a190644cf31
#
_cell.length_a   1.000
_cell.length_b   1.000
_cell.length_c   1.000
_cell.angle_alpha   90.00
_cell.angle_beta   90.00
_cell.angle_gamma   90.00
#
_symmetry.space_group_name_H-M   'P 1'
#
loop_
_entity.id
_entity.type
_entity.pdbx_description
1 polymer ?
#
loop_
_entity_poly.entity_id
_entity_poly.type
_entity_poly.pdbx_seq_one_letter_code
_entity_poly.pdbx_strand_id
1 'polypeptide(L)'
;MGLAIPDHFDTGYLYDFAACPPISTYIYCLCAGDYDVIENDDKDAPTDMRIFVRNSKAKYVDAAEVFGAIKLGMQYYGNLFNYPFPFDKYDIIYCPEFRITAMENVGAVTFTDRVLVPKDTLTKSLSALHIGVHMHELSHMWFGDLTTM
;
A
#
# COMPACT_ATOMS: atom_id res chain seq x y z
N MET A 1 -0.92 4.60 12.31
CA MET A 1 -0.39 5.91 11.90
C MET A 1 0.70 6.28 12.88
N GLY A 2 1.97 6.39 12.45
CA GLY A 2 3.01 6.92 13.33
C GLY A 2 2.69 8.38 13.61
N LEU A 3 2.52 8.75 14.87
CA LEU A 3 2.48 10.14 15.29
C LEU A 3 3.92 10.69 15.16
N ALA A 4 4.10 11.68 14.27
CA ALA A 4 5.31 12.49 14.32
C ALA A 4 5.26 13.30 15.62
N ILE A 5 6.09 12.97 16.60
CA ILE A 5 6.33 13.84 17.75
C ILE A 5 7.51 14.72 17.34
N PRO A 6 7.30 16.03 17.13
CA PRO A 6 8.42 16.92 16.87
C PRO A 6 9.20 17.07 18.18
N ASP A 7 10.23 16.27 18.34
CA ASP A 7 11.25 16.57 19.32
C ASP A 7 12.26 17.51 18.64
N HIS A 8 12.47 18.69 19.21
CA HIS A 8 13.37 19.69 18.66
C HIS A 8 14.82 19.26 18.87
N PHE A 9 15.28 18.36 18.01
CA PHE A 9 16.70 18.31 17.69
C PHE A 9 17.01 19.51 16.79
N ASP A 10 18.08 20.21 17.00
CA ASP A 10 18.44 21.44 16.27
C ASP A 10 18.43 21.29 14.72
N THR A 11 18.22 20.11 14.16
CA THR A 11 18.28 19.81 12.71
C THR A 11 17.39 18.65 12.22
N GLY A 12 16.33 18.21 12.93
CA GLY A 12 15.57 17.06 12.47
C GLY A 12 14.22 16.83 13.17
N TYR A 13 13.49 15.80 12.69
CA TYR A 13 12.24 15.34 13.29
C TYR A 13 12.41 13.89 13.76
N LEU A 14 11.88 13.60 14.94
CA LEU A 14 11.71 12.23 15.43
C LEU A 14 10.33 11.72 15.02
N TYR A 15 10.30 10.54 14.41
CA TYR A 15 9.05 9.84 14.08
C TYR A 15 8.94 8.61 14.98
N ASP A 16 7.88 8.57 15.79
CA ASP A 16 7.55 7.40 16.60
C ASP A 16 6.43 6.61 15.93
N PHE A 17 6.62 5.31 15.78
CA PHE A 17 5.67 4.41 15.13
C PHE A 17 5.06 3.48 16.16
N ALA A 18 3.75 3.22 16.05
CA ALA A 18 3.09 2.22 16.87
C ALA A 18 3.73 0.84 16.68
N ALA A 19 3.75 0.04 17.74
CA ALA A 19 4.22 -1.33 17.66
C ALA A 19 3.31 -2.13 16.70
N CYS A 20 3.91 -2.94 15.84
CA CYS A 20 3.21 -3.91 15.01
C CYS A 20 3.37 -5.33 15.59
N PRO A 21 2.54 -6.31 15.17
CA PRO A 21 2.80 -7.72 15.44
C PRO A 21 4.21 -8.12 15.00
N PRO A 22 4.79 -9.20 15.56
CA PRO A 22 6.07 -9.73 15.09
C PRO A 22 5.99 -10.07 13.60
N ILE A 23 6.92 -9.54 12.82
CA ILE A 23 7.01 -9.75 11.36
C ILE A 23 8.40 -10.21 10.97
N SER A 24 8.51 -10.87 9.82
CA SER A 24 9.81 -11.22 9.23
C SER A 24 10.57 -9.96 8.82
N THR A 25 11.88 -9.98 8.94
CA THR A 25 12.72 -8.80 8.67
C THR A 25 12.71 -8.36 7.20
N TYR A 26 12.40 -9.26 6.26
CA TYR A 26 12.40 -8.95 4.83
C TYR A 26 11.21 -8.06 4.39
N ILE A 27 10.11 -8.07 5.16
CA ILE A 27 8.92 -7.24 4.88
C ILE A 27 8.93 -5.89 5.63
N TYR A 28 10.03 -5.56 6.30
CA TYR A 28 10.26 -4.23 6.85
C TYR A 28 10.60 -3.25 5.73
N CYS A 29 9.93 -2.10 5.73
CA CYS A 29 10.13 -1.07 4.72
C CYS A 29 10.25 0.32 5.35
N LEU A 30 11.14 1.13 4.81
CA LEU A 30 11.23 2.56 5.07
C LEU A 30 11.10 3.31 3.75
N CYS A 31 10.02 4.07 3.60
CA CYS A 31 9.82 4.98 2.49
C CYS A 31 9.89 6.42 2.98
N ALA A 32 10.73 7.23 2.35
CA ALA A 32 10.85 8.65 2.64
C ALA A 32 11.02 9.43 1.33
N GLY A 33 10.33 10.54 1.20
CA GLY A 33 10.37 11.38 0.00
C GLY A 33 9.22 12.38 -0.03
N ASP A 34 9.18 13.16 -1.10
CA ASP A 34 8.11 14.13 -1.35
C ASP A 34 6.98 13.40 -2.12
N TYR A 35 5.95 12.99 -1.40
CA TYR A 35 4.79 12.27 -1.91
C TYR A 35 3.51 13.10 -1.73
N ASP A 36 2.68 13.13 -2.77
CA ASP A 36 1.27 13.44 -2.61
C ASP A 36 0.58 12.26 -1.93
N VAL A 37 -0.34 12.53 -1.01
CA VAL A 37 -1.10 11.53 -0.27
C VAL A 37 -2.56 11.58 -0.69
N ILE A 38 -3.11 10.45 -1.12
CA ILE A 38 -4.54 10.29 -1.43
C ILE A 38 -5.11 9.39 -0.35
N GLU A 39 -6.01 9.91 0.46
CA GLU A 39 -6.69 9.17 1.52
C GLU A 39 -7.96 8.48 1.00
N ASN A 40 -8.31 7.34 1.56
CA ASN A 40 -9.57 6.69 1.30
C ASN A 40 -10.65 7.22 2.24
N ASP A 41 -11.68 7.86 1.67
CA ASP A 41 -12.79 8.43 2.44
C ASP A 41 -13.89 7.40 2.76
N ASP A 42 -13.77 6.16 2.30
CA ASP A 42 -14.76 5.11 2.51
C ASP A 42 -14.76 4.64 3.98
N LYS A 43 -15.81 5.01 4.72
CA LYS A 43 -15.98 4.66 6.14
C LYS A 43 -16.28 3.18 6.38
N ASP A 44 -16.68 2.45 5.34
CA ASP A 44 -16.94 1.01 5.38
C ASP A 44 -15.70 0.19 4.94
N ALA A 45 -14.55 0.82 4.76
CA ALA A 45 -13.30 0.13 4.50
C ALA A 45 -12.87 -0.71 5.72
N PRO A 46 -12.35 -1.94 5.52
CA PRO A 46 -11.93 -2.80 6.62
C PRO A 46 -10.78 -2.24 7.45
N THR A 47 -10.00 -1.33 6.88
CA THR A 47 -8.87 -0.65 7.54
C THR A 47 -8.58 0.68 6.86
N ASP A 48 -7.75 1.51 7.48
CA ASP A 48 -7.27 2.75 6.88
C ASP A 48 -6.42 2.45 5.64
N MET A 49 -6.69 3.15 4.53
CA MET A 49 -5.95 3.01 3.27
C MET A 49 -5.52 4.36 2.73
N ARG A 50 -4.28 4.45 2.26
CA ARG A 50 -3.74 5.65 1.61
C ARG A 50 -2.90 5.25 0.41
N ILE A 51 -2.85 6.14 -0.58
CA ILE A 51 -1.92 6.03 -1.70
C ILE A 51 -0.90 7.15 -1.60
N PHE A 52 0.36 6.76 -1.66
CA PHE A 52 1.50 7.68 -1.73
C PHE A 52 2.08 7.64 -3.13
N VAL A 53 2.17 8.78 -3.77
CA VAL A 53 2.63 8.90 -5.15
C VAL A 53 3.37 10.22 -5.36
N ARG A 54 4.44 10.23 -6.15
CA ARG A 54 5.08 11.50 -6.50
C ARG A 54 4.15 12.40 -7.31
N ASN A 55 4.16 13.70 -7.06
CA ASN A 55 3.29 14.70 -7.68
C ASN A 55 3.16 14.55 -9.21
N SER A 56 4.27 14.32 -9.91
CA SER A 56 4.26 14.19 -11.38
C SER A 56 3.43 12.99 -11.90
N LYS A 57 3.15 12.00 -11.06
CA LYS A 57 2.40 10.78 -11.38
C LYS A 57 0.99 10.74 -10.76
N ALA A 58 0.67 11.60 -9.81
CA ALA A 58 -0.61 11.62 -9.09
C ALA A 58 -1.82 11.67 -10.04
N LYS A 59 -1.73 12.42 -11.12
CA LYS A 59 -2.80 12.53 -12.16
C LYS A 59 -3.11 11.22 -12.90
N TYR A 60 -2.28 10.20 -12.80
CA TYR A 60 -2.47 8.90 -13.43
C TYR A 60 -3.05 7.84 -12.48
N VAL A 61 -3.21 8.18 -11.21
CA VAL A 61 -3.80 7.29 -10.20
C VAL A 61 -5.32 7.31 -10.33
N ASP A 62 -5.93 6.15 -10.51
CA ASP A 62 -7.37 5.96 -10.30
C ASP A 62 -7.60 5.43 -8.90
N ALA A 63 -7.64 6.34 -7.92
CA ALA A 63 -7.74 5.98 -6.51
C ALA A 63 -9.02 5.20 -6.21
N ALA A 64 -10.13 5.56 -6.85
CA ALA A 64 -11.42 4.87 -6.65
C ALA A 64 -11.36 3.40 -7.11
N GLU A 65 -10.74 3.15 -8.27
CA GLU A 65 -10.53 1.78 -8.78
C GLU A 65 -9.64 0.97 -7.83
N VAL A 66 -8.52 1.55 -7.41
CA VAL A 66 -7.53 0.87 -6.55
C VAL A 66 -8.13 0.56 -5.18
N PHE A 67 -8.69 1.56 -4.48
CA PHE A 67 -9.29 1.35 -3.16
C PHE A 67 -10.47 0.38 -3.21
N GLY A 68 -11.33 0.50 -4.25
CA GLY A 68 -12.45 -0.42 -4.45
C GLY A 68 -12.00 -1.86 -4.65
N ALA A 69 -10.96 -2.08 -5.45
CA ALA A 69 -10.39 -3.40 -5.67
C ALA A 69 -9.79 -3.99 -4.37
N ILE A 70 -9.00 -3.19 -3.64
CA ILE A 70 -8.40 -3.63 -2.36
C ILE A 70 -9.47 -3.97 -1.33
N LYS A 71 -10.51 -3.13 -1.18
CA LYS A 71 -11.64 -3.40 -0.27
C LYS A 71 -12.30 -4.74 -0.59
N LEU A 72 -12.62 -4.97 -1.87
CA LEU A 72 -13.20 -6.24 -2.32
C LEU A 72 -12.26 -7.42 -2.10
N GLY A 73 -10.97 -7.23 -2.35
CA GLY A 73 -9.93 -8.23 -2.11
C GLY A 73 -9.82 -8.61 -0.62
N MET A 74 -9.82 -7.61 0.28
CA MET A 74 -9.81 -7.85 1.73
C MET A 74 -11.01 -8.68 2.18
N GLN A 75 -12.21 -8.36 1.67
CA GLN A 75 -13.43 -9.13 1.96
C GLN A 75 -13.35 -10.54 1.41
N TYR A 76 -12.89 -10.69 0.16
CA TYR A 76 -12.75 -12.00 -0.49
C TYR A 76 -11.75 -12.90 0.24
N TYR A 77 -10.54 -12.42 0.50
CA TYR A 77 -9.51 -13.20 1.19
C TYR A 77 -9.86 -13.45 2.66
N GLY A 78 -10.43 -12.46 3.35
CA GLY A 78 -10.91 -12.64 4.73
C GLY A 78 -11.94 -13.76 4.85
N ASN A 79 -12.86 -13.87 3.89
CA ASN A 79 -13.83 -14.96 3.82
C ASN A 79 -13.18 -16.29 3.41
N LEU A 80 -12.31 -16.26 2.39
CA LEU A 80 -11.64 -17.47 1.87
C LEU A 80 -10.77 -18.14 2.93
N PHE A 81 -10.02 -17.33 3.70
CA PHE A 81 -9.11 -17.84 4.74
C PHE A 81 -9.77 -17.94 6.11
N ASN A 82 -11.03 -17.52 6.22
CA ASN A 82 -11.76 -17.42 7.49
C ASN A 82 -11.00 -16.63 8.55
N TYR A 83 -10.32 -15.59 8.13
CA TYR A 83 -9.54 -14.69 8.98
C TYR A 83 -9.60 -13.26 8.41
N PRO A 84 -10.09 -12.26 9.16
CA PRO A 84 -10.19 -10.89 8.66
C PRO A 84 -8.81 -10.31 8.35
N PHE A 85 -8.79 -9.19 7.62
CA PHE A 85 -7.53 -8.48 7.33
C PHE A 85 -6.76 -8.21 8.64
N PRO A 86 -5.48 -8.62 8.73
CA PRO A 86 -4.81 -8.76 10.02
C PRO A 86 -4.06 -7.52 10.53
N PHE A 87 -4.04 -6.41 9.77
CA PHE A 87 -3.23 -5.24 10.08
C PHE A 87 -4.06 -3.97 10.18
N ASP A 88 -3.55 -2.95 10.91
CA ASP A 88 -4.29 -1.72 11.22
C ASP A 88 -4.38 -0.72 10.05
N LYS A 89 -3.57 -0.90 9.01
CA LYS A 89 -3.57 -0.05 7.81
C LYS A 89 -3.07 -0.79 6.57
N TYR A 90 -3.38 -0.23 5.41
CA TYR A 90 -2.85 -0.70 4.12
C TYR A 90 -2.45 0.51 3.27
N ASP A 91 -1.21 0.94 3.36
CA ASP A 91 -0.66 2.01 2.53
C ASP A 91 -0.11 1.44 1.22
N ILE A 92 -0.40 2.09 0.12
CA ILE A 92 0.05 1.77 -1.24
C ILE A 92 1.06 2.84 -1.64
N ILE A 93 2.30 2.47 -1.94
CA ILE A 93 3.38 3.42 -2.20
C ILE A 93 3.95 3.18 -3.60
N TYR A 94 3.70 4.12 -4.52
CA TYR A 94 4.26 4.07 -5.86
C TYR A 94 5.65 4.68 -5.88
N CYS A 95 6.68 3.82 -5.98
CA CYS A 95 8.09 4.18 -5.90
C CYS A 95 8.70 4.40 -7.29
N PRO A 96 9.47 5.49 -7.49
CA PRO A 96 10.28 5.67 -8.68
C PRO A 96 11.43 4.66 -8.71
N GLU A 97 11.88 4.29 -9.91
CA GLU A 97 13.04 3.42 -10.13
C GLU A 97 13.00 2.05 -9.41
N PHE A 98 11.82 1.63 -9.00
CA PHE A 98 11.62 0.35 -8.34
C PHE A 98 11.90 -0.80 -9.32
N ARG A 99 12.79 -1.72 -8.94
CA ARG A 99 13.34 -2.74 -9.88
C ARG A 99 12.41 -3.92 -10.12
N ILE A 100 11.54 -4.22 -9.15
CA ILE A 100 10.51 -5.26 -9.23
C ILE A 100 9.14 -4.61 -9.44
N THR A 101 8.10 -5.41 -9.67
CA THR A 101 6.75 -4.87 -9.92
C THR A 101 6.13 -4.34 -8.64
N ALA A 102 6.19 -5.11 -7.56
CA ALA A 102 5.69 -4.75 -6.24
C ALA A 102 6.39 -5.55 -5.14
N MET A 103 6.08 -5.23 -3.87
CA MET A 103 6.60 -5.91 -2.68
C MET A 103 5.63 -5.74 -1.52
N GLU A 104 5.34 -6.83 -0.84
CA GLU A 104 4.32 -7.00 0.19
C GLU A 104 4.67 -6.41 1.58
N ASN A 105 5.49 -5.40 1.69
CA ASN A 105 5.86 -4.86 3.00
C ASN A 105 4.63 -4.55 3.87
N VAL A 106 4.61 -5.02 5.11
CA VAL A 106 3.45 -4.95 6.01
C VAL A 106 2.94 -3.53 6.19
N GLY A 107 1.70 -3.30 5.76
CA GLY A 107 1.06 -2.00 5.86
C GLY A 107 1.72 -0.86 5.07
N ALA A 108 2.69 -1.17 4.19
CA ALA A 108 3.44 -0.22 3.37
C ALA A 108 3.82 -0.86 2.03
N VAL A 109 2.83 -1.40 1.31
CA VAL A 109 3.04 -2.16 0.07
C VAL A 109 3.57 -1.26 -1.02
N THR A 110 4.73 -1.62 -1.57
CA THR A 110 5.41 -0.80 -2.56
C THR A 110 5.20 -1.32 -3.97
N PHE A 111 5.01 -0.40 -4.91
CA PHE A 111 4.79 -0.69 -6.33
C PHE A 111 5.72 0.16 -7.19
N THR A 112 6.11 -0.34 -8.35
CA THR A 112 6.75 0.53 -9.34
C THR A 112 5.78 1.58 -9.88
N ASP A 113 6.18 2.84 -9.93
CA ASP A 113 5.35 3.89 -10.52
C ASP A 113 5.28 3.85 -12.06
N ARG A 114 6.00 2.91 -12.69
CA ARG A 114 5.92 2.66 -14.15
C ARG A 114 4.55 2.17 -14.58
N VAL A 115 3.77 1.56 -13.68
CA VAL A 115 2.40 1.13 -13.92
C VAL A 115 1.43 2.30 -14.09
N LEU A 116 1.78 3.48 -13.57
CA LEU A 116 0.99 4.69 -13.66
C LEU A 116 1.20 5.35 -15.03
N VAL A 117 0.28 5.11 -15.93
CA VAL A 117 0.28 5.58 -17.31
C VAL A 117 -0.99 6.38 -17.64
N PRO A 118 -0.99 7.24 -18.67
CA PRO A 118 -2.20 7.93 -19.10
C PRO A 118 -3.36 6.97 -19.39
N LYS A 119 -4.59 7.37 -19.04
CA LYS A 119 -5.79 6.52 -19.21
C LYS A 119 -6.05 6.10 -20.68
N ASP A 120 -5.68 6.94 -21.63
CA ASP A 120 -5.80 6.65 -23.07
C ASP A 120 -4.83 5.58 -23.57
N THR A 121 -3.76 5.32 -22.82
CA THR A 121 -2.81 4.22 -23.10
C THR A 121 -3.13 2.95 -22.31
N LEU A 122 -4.06 3.02 -21.34
CA LEU A 122 -4.42 1.91 -20.48
C LEU A 122 -5.41 0.97 -21.17
N THR A 123 -4.92 -0.17 -21.67
CA THR A 123 -5.80 -1.22 -22.20
C THR A 123 -6.49 -1.99 -21.08
N LYS A 124 -7.62 -2.65 -21.38
CA LYS A 124 -8.32 -3.52 -20.42
C LYS A 124 -7.40 -4.61 -19.85
N SER A 125 -6.54 -5.19 -20.67
CA SER A 125 -5.59 -6.21 -20.24
C SER A 125 -4.54 -5.64 -19.28
N LEU A 126 -4.08 -4.42 -19.52
CA LEU A 126 -3.12 -3.76 -18.64
C LEU A 126 -3.75 -3.35 -17.30
N SER A 127 -4.98 -2.81 -17.31
CA SER A 127 -5.74 -2.54 -16.08
C SER A 127 -5.96 -3.82 -15.27
N ALA A 128 -6.39 -4.91 -15.91
CA ALA A 128 -6.55 -6.19 -15.23
C ALA A 128 -5.24 -6.73 -14.64
N LEU A 129 -4.12 -6.53 -15.33
CA LEU A 129 -2.79 -6.90 -14.82
C LEU A 129 -2.44 -6.06 -13.58
N HIS A 130 -2.67 -4.74 -13.61
CA HIS A 130 -2.40 -3.86 -12.46
C HIS A 130 -3.20 -4.29 -11.23
N ILE A 131 -4.53 -4.50 -11.40
CA ILE A 131 -5.36 -4.99 -10.30
C ILE A 131 -4.92 -6.38 -9.84
N GLY A 132 -4.51 -7.25 -10.78
CA GLY A 132 -3.95 -8.57 -10.45
C GLY A 132 -2.71 -8.49 -9.55
N VAL A 133 -1.81 -7.53 -9.80
CA VAL A 133 -0.64 -7.29 -8.93
C VAL A 133 -1.08 -6.79 -7.55
N HIS A 134 -2.02 -5.85 -7.47
CA HIS A 134 -2.57 -5.43 -6.18
C HIS A 134 -3.18 -6.58 -5.38
N MET A 135 -3.90 -7.50 -6.05
CA MET A 135 -4.47 -8.69 -5.40
C MET A 135 -3.39 -9.67 -4.96
N HIS A 136 -2.32 -9.81 -5.73
CA HIS A 136 -1.17 -10.64 -5.37
C HIS A 136 -0.53 -10.13 -4.06
N GLU A 137 -0.14 -8.84 -4.03
CA GLU A 137 0.45 -8.25 -2.82
C GLU A 137 -0.51 -8.26 -1.62
N LEU A 138 -1.80 -8.08 -1.85
CA LEU A 138 -2.80 -8.16 -0.79
C LEU A 138 -2.90 -9.57 -0.20
N SER A 139 -2.76 -10.62 -1.01
CA SER A 139 -2.81 -12.01 -0.54
C SER A 139 -1.68 -12.34 0.42
N HIS A 140 -0.54 -11.70 0.25
CA HIS A 140 0.63 -11.83 1.11
C HIS A 140 0.38 -11.39 2.55
N MET A 141 -0.59 -10.50 2.81
CA MET A 141 -0.95 -10.09 4.17
C MET A 141 -1.33 -11.28 5.06
N TRP A 142 -1.84 -12.37 4.46
CA TRP A 142 -2.07 -13.65 5.14
C TRP A 142 -0.92 -14.63 4.94
N PHE A 143 -0.38 -14.77 3.72
CA PHE A 143 0.68 -15.71 3.37
C PHE A 143 1.98 -14.98 3.02
N GLY A 144 2.89 -14.92 3.95
CA GLY A 144 4.15 -14.17 3.92
C GLY A 144 4.28 -13.26 5.13
N ASP A 145 3.21 -12.53 5.46
CA ASP A 145 3.20 -11.51 6.51
C ASP A 145 2.65 -12.04 7.84
N LEU A 146 1.38 -12.43 7.89
CA LEU A 146 0.81 -13.03 9.11
C LEU A 146 1.39 -14.42 9.36
N THR A 147 1.52 -15.22 8.31
CA THR A 147 2.12 -16.56 8.35
C THR A 147 3.37 -16.53 7.49
N THR A 148 4.54 -16.74 8.08
CA THR A 148 5.83 -16.76 7.38
C THR A 148 5.87 -17.83 6.29
N MET A 149 6.43 -17.51 5.13
CA MET A 149 6.69 -18.46 4.04
C MET A 149 7.91 -19.31 4.35
#